data_b55e6f65d42d4d6004fdcb1edec5d7f4
#
_entry.id   b55e6f65d42d4d6004fdcb1edec5d7f4
#
_cell.length_a   1.000
_cell.length_b   1.000
_cell.length_c   1.000
_cell.angle_alpha   90.00
_cell.angle_beta   90.00
_cell.angle_gamma   90.00
#
_symmetry.space_group_name_H-M   'P 1'
#
loop_
_entity.id
_entity.type
_entity.pdbx_description
1 polymer ?
#
loop_
_entity_poly.entity_id
_entity_poly.type
_entity_poly.pdbx_seq_one_letter_code
_entity_poly.pdbx_strand_id
1 'polypeptide(L)'
;INRRDFLKNASLFTLGGLMAGKVGSADAAKPVTSETMAAKTVGLQIYSLGKELYADVPGGLKKIKQMGYTNLELAGYKEGKIGGVDMMEFKKMVDDAGLKITSSHVNPPVREYTKANRSQISEYWKKTADDHAKLGVKYLIQPGLQDVIRGSLPPF
;
A
#
# COMPACT_ATOMS: atom_id res chain seq x y z
N ILE A 1 -25.27 -11.16 -6.55
CA ILE A 1 -25.70 -9.75 -6.29
C ILE A 1 -25.15 -8.93 -7.45
N ASN A 2 -26.05 -8.32 -8.23
CA ASN A 2 -25.69 -7.57 -9.43
C ASN A 2 -25.11 -6.20 -9.01
N ARG A 3 -24.08 -5.71 -9.69
CA ARG A 3 -23.42 -4.40 -9.39
C ARG A 3 -24.41 -3.23 -9.38
N ARG A 4 -25.49 -3.29 -10.17
CA ARG A 4 -26.56 -2.28 -10.18
C ARG A 4 -27.39 -2.25 -8.90
N ASP A 5 -27.62 -3.40 -8.28
CA ASP A 5 -28.42 -3.49 -7.04
C ASP A 5 -27.62 -3.02 -5.82
N PHE A 6 -26.30 -3.22 -5.85
CA PHE A 6 -25.39 -2.67 -4.84
C PHE A 6 -25.41 -1.12 -4.84
N LEU A 7 -25.35 -0.51 -6.03
CA LEU A 7 -25.37 0.95 -6.15
C LEU A 7 -26.71 1.57 -5.79
N LYS A 8 -27.83 0.91 -6.08
CA LYS A 8 -29.18 1.36 -5.69
C LYS A 8 -29.37 1.32 -4.16
N ASN A 9 -28.85 0.30 -3.50
CA ASN A 9 -28.95 0.18 -2.04
C ASN A 9 -28.03 1.15 -1.29
N ALA A 10 -26.89 1.52 -1.87
CA ALA A 10 -26.00 2.52 -1.29
C ALA A 10 -26.57 3.94 -1.29
N SER A 11 -27.40 4.29 -2.27
CA SER A 11 -28.03 5.62 -2.37
C SER A 11 -29.25 5.81 -1.45
N LEU A 12 -29.84 4.74 -0.93
CA LEU A 12 -30.98 4.79 -0.02
C LEU A 12 -30.59 5.12 1.44
N PHE A 13 -29.30 4.98 1.80
CA PHE A 13 -28.82 5.28 3.16
C PHE A 13 -28.45 6.75 3.40
N THR A 14 -28.41 7.57 2.36
CA THR A 14 -28.00 8.98 2.47
C THR A 14 -29.16 9.99 2.51
N LEU A 15 -30.42 9.56 2.36
CA LEU A 15 -31.57 10.47 2.29
C LEU A 15 -32.60 10.29 3.43
N GLY A 16 -32.28 9.53 4.48
CA GLY A 16 -33.18 9.20 5.59
C GLY A 16 -33.08 10.09 6.84
N GLY A 17 -32.53 11.28 6.75
CA GLY A 17 -32.20 12.08 7.93
C GLY A 17 -32.80 13.48 8.04
N LEU A 18 -34.00 13.76 7.49
CA LEU A 18 -34.68 15.05 7.67
C LEU A 18 -36.20 14.93 7.52
N MET A 19 -36.87 14.38 8.55
CA MET A 19 -38.27 14.67 8.83
C MET A 19 -38.44 14.73 10.34
N ALA A 20 -38.50 15.95 10.87
CA ALA A 20 -38.95 16.26 12.20
C ALA A 20 -40.48 16.07 12.25
N GLY A 21 -40.94 15.07 12.98
CA GLY A 21 -42.34 14.86 13.34
C GLY A 21 -42.42 14.59 14.84
N LYS A 22 -43.03 15.51 15.60
CA LYS A 22 -43.36 15.34 17.01
C LYS A 22 -44.28 14.14 17.21
N VAL A 23 -43.92 13.20 18.09
CA VAL A 23 -44.86 12.43 18.94
C VAL A 23 -44.11 11.83 20.13
N GLY A 24 -44.60 12.09 21.37
CA GLY A 24 -44.68 11.15 22.49
C GLY A 24 -43.39 10.70 23.18
N SER A 25 -43.26 11.11 24.45
CA SER A 25 -42.34 10.60 25.44
C SER A 25 -42.27 9.07 25.50
N ALA A 26 -41.08 8.52 25.28
CA ALA A 26 -40.64 7.23 25.82
C ALA A 26 -39.11 7.18 25.79
N ASP A 27 -38.53 6.82 26.94
CA ASP A 27 -37.14 6.42 27.18
C ASP A 27 -36.02 7.04 26.34
N ALA A 28 -35.19 7.80 27.03
CA ALA A 28 -33.97 8.39 26.50
C ALA A 28 -33.07 7.29 25.93
N ALA A 29 -33.19 6.99 24.63
CA ALA A 29 -32.19 6.30 23.88
C ALA A 29 -30.89 7.12 23.98
N LYS A 30 -29.88 6.58 24.63
CA LYS A 30 -28.54 7.17 24.66
C LYS A 30 -28.15 7.53 23.22
N PRO A 31 -27.61 8.74 22.98
CA PRO A 31 -27.13 9.07 21.65
C PRO A 31 -26.10 8.02 21.28
N VAL A 32 -26.34 7.30 20.19
CA VAL A 32 -25.32 6.47 19.55
C VAL A 32 -24.24 7.47 19.16
N THR A 33 -23.20 7.53 19.97
CA THR A 33 -21.98 8.26 19.61
C THR A 33 -21.56 7.68 18.27
N SER A 34 -21.58 8.50 17.24
CA SER A 34 -21.02 8.17 15.94
C SER A 34 -19.56 7.78 16.22
N GLU A 35 -19.30 6.47 16.33
CA GLU A 35 -17.95 5.97 16.24
C GLU A 35 -17.42 6.54 14.93
N THR A 36 -16.46 7.43 15.06
CA THR A 36 -15.75 8.00 13.93
C THR A 36 -15.19 6.80 13.17
N MET A 37 -15.88 6.39 12.11
CA MET A 37 -15.41 5.31 11.25
C MET A 37 -14.01 5.74 10.80
N ALA A 38 -12.99 5.06 11.33
CA ALA A 38 -11.61 5.32 10.96
C ALA A 38 -11.56 5.37 9.43
N ALA A 39 -11.15 6.50 8.88
CA ALA A 39 -11.13 6.68 7.43
C ALA A 39 -10.34 5.53 6.83
N LYS A 40 -10.97 4.76 5.95
CA LYS A 40 -10.33 3.62 5.29
C LYS A 40 -9.12 4.14 4.54
N THR A 41 -7.95 3.68 4.92
CA THR A 41 -6.71 4.00 4.22
C THR A 41 -6.61 3.15 2.96
N VAL A 42 -6.34 3.79 1.83
CA VAL A 42 -6.16 3.09 0.54
C VAL A 42 -4.72 3.24 0.11
N GLY A 43 -4.09 2.11 -0.23
CA GLY A 43 -2.72 2.05 -0.72
C GLY A 43 -2.66 1.85 -2.23
N LEU A 44 -1.58 2.31 -2.83
CA LEU A 44 -1.24 2.10 -4.24
C LEU A 44 0.15 1.49 -4.35
N GLN A 45 0.28 0.44 -5.15
CA GLN A 45 1.57 -0.07 -5.57
C GLN A 45 2.06 0.75 -6.77
N ILE A 46 3.21 1.42 -6.60
CA ILE A 46 3.74 2.36 -7.62
C ILE A 46 4.20 1.67 -8.91
N TYR A 47 4.38 0.34 -8.90
CA TYR A 47 4.67 -0.43 -10.12
C TYR A 47 3.61 -0.21 -11.20
N SER A 48 2.35 -0.02 -10.81
CA SER A 48 1.22 0.21 -11.73
C SER A 48 1.35 1.50 -12.55
N LEU A 49 2.14 2.45 -12.09
CA LEU A 49 2.35 3.75 -12.75
C LEU A 49 3.55 3.75 -13.70
N GLY A 50 4.43 2.75 -13.58
CA GLY A 50 5.55 2.54 -14.49
C GLY A 50 6.43 3.77 -14.70
N LYS A 51 6.78 4.02 -15.95
CA LYS A 51 7.67 5.12 -16.34
C LYS A 51 7.09 6.52 -16.10
N GLU A 52 5.77 6.64 -16.07
CA GLU A 52 5.09 7.95 -15.91
C GLU A 52 5.41 8.58 -14.55
N LEU A 53 5.41 7.77 -13.48
CA LEU A 53 5.78 8.27 -12.15
C LEU A 53 7.23 8.74 -12.11
N TYR A 54 8.15 7.98 -12.72
CA TYR A 54 9.58 8.29 -12.65
C TYR A 54 10.02 9.42 -13.58
N ALA A 55 9.17 9.83 -14.53
CA ALA A 55 9.41 11.01 -15.36
C ALA A 55 9.21 12.34 -14.59
N ASP A 56 8.28 12.34 -13.62
CA ASP A 56 8.01 13.47 -12.72
C ASP A 56 7.52 12.92 -11.37
N VAL A 57 8.46 12.55 -10.50
CA VAL A 57 8.13 11.95 -9.21
C VAL A 57 7.30 12.88 -8.32
N PRO A 58 7.66 14.16 -8.10
CA PRO A 58 6.86 15.05 -7.26
C PRO A 58 5.44 15.27 -7.79
N GLY A 59 5.29 15.52 -9.10
CA GLY A 59 3.99 15.70 -9.73
C GLY A 59 3.13 14.44 -9.69
N GLY A 60 3.74 13.27 -9.93
CA GLY A 60 3.09 11.97 -9.83
C GLY A 60 2.57 11.67 -8.43
N LEU A 61 3.41 11.87 -7.40
CA LEU A 61 3.02 11.67 -6.00
C LEU A 61 1.89 12.62 -5.57
N LYS A 62 1.92 13.87 -6.02
CA LYS A 62 0.83 14.82 -5.78
C LYS A 62 -0.49 14.35 -6.40
N LYS A 63 -0.47 13.83 -7.63
CA LYS A 63 -1.65 13.26 -8.29
C LYS A 63 -2.19 12.05 -7.53
N ILE A 64 -1.31 11.13 -7.08
CA ILE A 64 -1.71 9.98 -6.26
C ILE A 64 -2.44 10.46 -4.99
N LYS A 65 -1.92 11.46 -4.31
CA LYS A 65 -2.58 12.04 -3.12
C LYS A 65 -3.94 12.64 -3.45
N GLN A 66 -4.06 13.37 -4.57
CA GLN A 66 -5.32 13.98 -5.02
C GLN A 66 -6.38 12.92 -5.37
N MET A 67 -5.97 11.73 -5.82
CA MET A 67 -6.87 10.57 -6.05
C MET A 67 -7.37 9.93 -4.75
N GLY A 68 -6.90 10.38 -3.58
CA GLY A 68 -7.34 9.87 -2.28
C GLY A 68 -6.49 8.75 -1.69
N TYR A 69 -5.39 8.36 -2.33
CA TYR A 69 -4.47 7.39 -1.74
C TYR A 69 -3.72 8.02 -0.57
N THR A 70 -3.39 7.17 0.40
CA THR A 70 -2.67 7.58 1.62
C THR A 70 -1.38 6.80 1.81
N ASN A 71 -1.33 5.59 1.30
CA ASN A 71 -0.22 4.66 1.47
C ASN A 71 0.35 4.25 0.12
N LEU A 72 1.65 3.99 0.11
CA LEU A 72 2.35 3.45 -1.05
C LEU A 72 3.01 2.12 -0.72
N GLU A 73 2.97 1.21 -1.69
CA GLU A 73 3.88 0.10 -1.79
C GLU A 73 4.92 0.42 -2.85
N LEU A 74 6.18 0.41 -2.46
CA LEU A 74 7.30 0.69 -3.35
C LEU A 74 7.52 -0.46 -4.33
N ALA A 75 8.09 -0.12 -5.47
CA ALA A 75 8.65 -1.04 -6.44
C ALA A 75 9.88 -0.41 -7.10
N GLY A 76 10.71 -1.22 -7.72
CA GLY A 76 11.89 -0.72 -8.43
C GLY A 76 13.06 -0.31 -7.53
N TYR A 77 13.10 -0.84 -6.28
CA TYR A 77 14.28 -0.68 -5.43
C TYR A 77 15.47 -1.41 -6.05
N LYS A 78 16.59 -0.71 -6.15
CA LYS A 78 17.87 -1.25 -6.56
C LYS A 78 19.00 -0.47 -5.89
N GLU A 79 19.79 -1.14 -5.06
CA GLU A 79 21.04 -0.61 -4.49
C GLU A 79 20.92 0.80 -3.84
N GLY A 80 19.86 1.02 -3.04
CA GLY A 80 19.62 2.30 -2.37
C GLY A 80 18.90 3.33 -3.24
N LYS A 81 18.36 2.93 -4.38
CA LYS A 81 17.58 3.80 -5.27
C LYS A 81 16.19 3.23 -5.51
N ILE A 82 15.23 4.08 -5.79
CA ILE A 82 13.86 3.73 -6.18
C ILE A 82 13.59 4.40 -7.52
N GLY A 83 13.43 3.59 -8.57
CA GLY A 83 13.25 4.12 -9.92
C GLY A 83 14.41 5.02 -10.42
N GLY A 84 15.62 4.81 -9.89
CA GLY A 84 16.80 5.61 -10.23
C GLY A 84 17.04 6.82 -9.32
N VAL A 85 16.06 7.22 -8.50
CA VAL A 85 16.18 8.31 -7.51
C VAL A 85 16.75 7.75 -6.22
N ASP A 86 17.61 8.51 -5.52
CA ASP A 86 18.10 8.16 -4.18
C ASP A 86 16.91 7.86 -3.25
N MET A 87 17.01 6.81 -2.46
CA MET A 87 15.87 6.34 -1.65
C MET A 87 15.45 7.36 -0.58
N MET A 88 16.36 8.12 0.00
CA MET A 88 16.02 9.10 1.02
C MET A 88 15.43 10.36 0.40
N GLU A 89 15.90 10.73 -0.79
CA GLU A 89 15.29 11.79 -1.59
C GLU A 89 13.87 11.41 -2.02
N PHE A 90 13.68 10.17 -2.50
CA PHE A 90 12.35 9.65 -2.83
C PHE A 90 11.43 9.67 -1.61
N LYS A 91 11.92 9.22 -0.45
CA LYS A 91 11.16 9.28 0.81
C LYS A 91 10.72 10.70 1.14
N LYS A 92 11.64 11.66 1.02
CA LYS A 92 11.30 13.07 1.27
C LYS A 92 10.18 13.54 0.35
N MET A 93 10.22 13.22 -0.94
CA MET A 93 9.16 13.58 -1.89
C MET A 93 7.81 12.93 -1.51
N VAL A 94 7.80 11.69 -1.00
CA VAL A 94 6.61 11.00 -0.52
C VAL A 94 6.03 11.70 0.72
N ASP A 95 6.88 12.06 1.68
CA ASP A 95 6.49 12.76 2.90
C ASP A 95 5.93 14.17 2.57
N ASP A 96 6.60 14.91 1.68
CA ASP A 96 6.16 16.23 1.19
C ASP A 96 4.79 16.15 0.48
N ALA A 97 4.48 15.06 -0.20
CA ALA A 97 3.17 14.81 -0.80
C ALA A 97 2.10 14.39 0.22
N GLY A 98 2.44 14.18 1.49
CA GLY A 98 1.54 13.71 2.54
C GLY A 98 1.12 12.26 2.38
N LEU A 99 1.97 11.44 1.76
CA LEU A 99 1.83 9.99 1.59
C LEU A 99 2.70 9.25 2.60
N LYS A 100 2.45 7.94 2.78
CA LYS A 100 3.25 7.06 3.64
C LYS A 100 3.70 5.83 2.86
N ILE A 101 4.95 5.42 3.06
CA ILE A 101 5.44 4.15 2.54
C ILE A 101 5.14 3.07 3.58
N THR A 102 4.45 2.00 3.20
CA THR A 102 4.08 0.90 4.10
C THR A 102 4.78 -0.41 3.76
N SER A 103 4.97 -0.67 2.50
CA SER A 103 5.57 -1.90 1.99
C SER A 103 6.45 -1.65 0.77
N SER A 104 7.23 -2.64 0.40
CA SER A 104 8.07 -2.58 -0.80
C SER A 104 8.18 -3.95 -1.47
N HIS A 105 7.95 -3.99 -2.77
CA HIS A 105 8.28 -5.11 -3.63
C HIS A 105 9.78 -5.14 -3.90
N VAL A 106 10.42 -6.24 -3.51
CA VAL A 106 11.87 -6.43 -3.67
C VAL A 106 12.18 -7.84 -4.13
N ASN A 107 13.14 -7.95 -5.00
CA ASN A 107 13.63 -9.24 -5.49
C ASN A 107 15.16 -9.26 -5.41
N PRO A 108 15.76 -10.33 -4.90
CA PRO A 108 17.20 -10.50 -5.00
C PRO A 108 17.62 -10.62 -6.48
N PRO A 109 18.87 -10.23 -6.79
CA PRO A 109 19.39 -10.25 -8.16
C PRO A 109 19.77 -11.64 -8.65
N VAL A 110 19.08 -12.66 -8.18
CA VAL A 110 19.30 -14.06 -8.54
C VAL A 110 17.97 -14.73 -8.88
N ARG A 111 17.97 -15.61 -9.86
CA ARG A 111 16.76 -16.35 -10.28
C ARG A 111 16.51 -17.59 -9.45
N GLU A 112 17.57 -18.24 -8.97
CA GLU A 112 17.50 -19.49 -8.22
C GLU A 112 18.24 -19.36 -6.90
N TYR A 113 17.71 -19.98 -5.86
CA TYR A 113 18.35 -20.08 -4.56
C TYR A 113 19.12 -21.39 -4.47
N THR A 114 20.44 -21.28 -4.50
CA THR A 114 21.36 -22.41 -4.42
C THR A 114 22.29 -22.30 -3.23
N LYS A 115 22.98 -23.39 -2.88
CA LYS A 115 24.03 -23.33 -1.85
C LYS A 115 25.16 -22.36 -2.24
N ALA A 116 25.47 -22.25 -3.54
CA ALA A 116 26.56 -21.43 -4.05
C ALA A 116 26.28 -19.91 -3.90
N ASN A 117 25.04 -19.47 -4.03
CA ASN A 117 24.69 -18.05 -3.93
C ASN A 117 24.04 -17.64 -2.59
N ARG A 118 24.03 -18.54 -1.60
CA ARG A 118 23.41 -18.30 -0.30
C ARG A 118 23.96 -17.07 0.42
N SER A 119 25.28 -16.89 0.39
CA SER A 119 25.92 -15.70 1.01
C SER A 119 25.47 -14.42 0.34
N GLN A 120 25.51 -14.37 -0.99
CA GLN A 120 25.06 -13.22 -1.78
C GLN A 120 23.60 -12.86 -1.49
N ILE A 121 22.72 -13.86 -1.40
CA ILE A 121 21.30 -13.65 -1.08
C ILE A 121 21.15 -13.10 0.35
N SER A 122 21.91 -13.66 1.32
CA SER A 122 21.87 -13.19 2.70
C SER A 122 22.33 -11.73 2.83
N GLU A 123 23.40 -11.36 2.16
CA GLU A 123 23.91 -9.98 2.12
C GLU A 123 22.90 -9.03 1.46
N TYR A 124 22.29 -9.44 0.35
CA TYR A 124 21.25 -8.68 -0.30
C TYR A 124 20.08 -8.39 0.65
N TRP A 125 19.58 -9.41 1.36
CA TRP A 125 18.44 -9.24 2.27
C TRP A 125 18.80 -8.38 3.48
N LYS A 126 20.00 -8.52 4.03
CA LYS A 126 20.48 -7.64 5.13
C LYS A 126 20.50 -6.19 4.69
N LYS A 127 21.19 -5.89 3.58
CA LYS A 127 21.25 -4.53 3.03
C LYS A 127 19.85 -3.99 2.70
N THR A 128 19.02 -4.80 2.07
CA THR A 128 17.66 -4.40 1.71
C THR A 128 16.82 -4.09 2.94
N ALA A 129 16.90 -4.90 3.99
CA ALA A 129 16.20 -4.66 5.25
C ALA A 129 16.68 -3.37 5.92
N ASP A 130 17.99 -3.15 5.99
CA ASP A 130 18.59 -1.92 6.58
C ASP A 130 18.15 -0.66 5.83
N ASP A 131 18.17 -0.68 4.51
CA ASP A 131 17.74 0.45 3.68
C ASP A 131 16.25 0.73 3.85
N HIS A 132 15.41 -0.31 3.86
CA HIS A 132 13.97 -0.15 4.03
C HIS A 132 13.56 0.23 5.46
N ALA A 133 14.34 -0.14 6.46
CA ALA A 133 14.16 0.35 7.83
C ALA A 133 14.33 1.88 7.90
N LYS A 134 15.31 2.45 7.19
CA LYS A 134 15.50 3.92 7.08
C LYS A 134 14.31 4.61 6.42
N LEU A 135 13.64 3.93 5.48
CA LEU A 135 12.42 4.42 4.84
C LEU A 135 11.17 4.31 5.72
N GLY A 136 11.24 3.61 6.86
CA GLY A 136 10.10 3.31 7.72
C GLY A 136 9.17 2.23 7.16
N VAL A 137 9.63 1.43 6.22
CA VAL A 137 8.88 0.32 5.61
C VAL A 137 8.68 -0.79 6.62
N LYS A 138 7.45 -1.30 6.70
CA LYS A 138 7.08 -2.37 7.65
C LYS A 138 7.17 -3.76 7.02
N TYR A 139 6.93 -3.87 5.73
CA TYR A 139 6.82 -5.15 5.04
C TYR A 139 7.66 -5.15 3.77
N LEU A 140 8.53 -6.14 3.63
CA LEU A 140 9.21 -6.47 2.38
C LEU A 140 8.47 -7.63 1.74
N ILE A 141 8.10 -7.47 0.48
CA ILE A 141 7.31 -8.44 -0.27
C ILE A 141 8.17 -8.94 -1.41
N GLN A 142 8.46 -10.22 -1.41
CA GLN A 142 9.03 -10.88 -2.58
C GLN A 142 7.89 -11.42 -3.44
N PRO A 143 7.60 -10.82 -4.59
CA PRO A 143 6.41 -11.14 -5.40
C PRO A 143 6.44 -12.50 -6.07
N GLY A 144 7.60 -13.14 -6.14
CA GLY A 144 7.74 -14.48 -6.69
C GLY A 144 8.93 -15.20 -6.10
N LEU A 145 8.75 -16.45 -5.73
CA LEU A 145 9.82 -17.41 -5.51
C LEU A 145 10.04 -18.13 -6.85
N GLN A 146 10.98 -17.63 -7.63
CA GLN A 146 11.25 -18.23 -8.94
C GLN A 146 11.79 -19.64 -8.73
N ASP A 147 11.14 -20.61 -9.36
CA ASP A 147 11.53 -22.01 -9.52
C ASP A 147 11.64 -22.91 -8.27
N VAL A 148 11.60 -22.38 -7.05
CA VAL A 148 11.56 -23.20 -5.83
C VAL A 148 10.24 -23.98 -5.70
N ILE A 149 9.18 -23.50 -6.31
CA ILE A 149 7.82 -24.08 -6.13
C ILE A 149 7.50 -25.14 -7.21
N ARG A 150 8.25 -25.21 -8.30
CA ARG A 150 7.89 -26.11 -9.41
C ARG A 150 8.31 -27.57 -9.28
N GLY A 151 9.01 -27.96 -8.23
CA GLY A 151 9.40 -29.36 -8.15
C GLY A 151 10.09 -29.91 -6.91
N SER A 152 10.32 -29.15 -5.86
CA SER A 152 11.14 -29.63 -4.75
C SER A 152 10.80 -29.10 -3.36
N LEU A 153 9.55 -28.77 -3.08
CA LEU A 153 9.14 -28.73 -1.68
C LEU A 153 8.95 -30.20 -1.22
N PRO A 154 9.66 -30.64 -0.16
CA PRO A 154 9.34 -31.91 0.45
C PRO A 154 7.88 -31.84 0.94
N PRO A 155 7.13 -32.96 0.88
CA PRO A 155 5.80 -32.99 1.47
C PRO A 155 5.91 -32.60 2.96
N PHE A 156 5.01 -31.71 3.39
CA PHE A 156 4.87 -31.32 4.78
C PHE A 156 4.48 -32.51 5.64
#